data_c240e44bb8e423246552a6cca3f39130
#
_entry.id   c240e44bb8e423246552a6cca3f39130
#
_cell.length_a   1.000
_cell.length_b   1.000
_cell.length_c   1.000
_cell.angle_alpha   90.00
_cell.angle_beta   90.00
_cell.angle_gamma   90.00
#
_symmetry.space_group_name_H-M   'P 1'
#
loop_
_entity.id
_entity.type
_entity.pdbx_description
1 polymer ?
#
loop_
_entity_poly.entity_id
_entity_poly.type
_entity_poly.pdbx_seq_one_letter_code
_entity_poly.pdbx_strand_id
1 'polypeptide(L)'
;MKADSLRKRGFCFHGIFTLFRFNLEFVPKRHSEKRFRMEIKMNKMTPVTKCATTAVCMALCVVLPMAVHSVPNGGTLLSPMHLPVLLCGLICGWPYGLACGLIGPLLSSMVSGMPPMGPILYGMVIELAVYGLITGLLMQLVHTGKVIADLYISLIAAMLAGRIAGGLAKALVFSAGSYTLKAWATAYFVSSLPGILIQLLLLPVLYMALQRARLIPARYIKAK
;
A
#
# COMPACT_ATOMS: atom_id res chain seq x y z
N MET A 1 14.25 33.06 30.74
CA MET A 1 13.94 31.69 31.19
C MET A 1 12.62 31.23 30.58
N LYS A 2 12.59 30.92 29.28
CA LYS A 2 11.43 30.29 28.58
C LYS A 2 11.83 29.87 27.14
N ALA A 3 12.84 29.01 26.98
CA ALA A 3 13.24 28.51 25.63
C ALA A 3 13.62 27.02 25.61
N ASP A 4 13.51 26.28 26.72
CA ASP A 4 14.00 24.89 26.78
C ASP A 4 12.93 23.80 26.78
N SER A 5 11.65 24.17 26.68
CA SER A 5 10.55 23.19 26.79
C SER A 5 10.09 22.56 25.47
N LEU A 6 10.54 23.04 24.31
CA LEU A 6 10.10 22.55 22.98
C LEU A 6 11.07 21.56 22.32
N ARG A 7 12.22 21.31 22.95
CA ARG A 7 13.26 20.42 22.37
C ARG A 7 13.06 18.92 22.66
N LYS A 8 12.17 18.54 23.55
CA LYS A 8 12.02 17.12 24.00
C LYS A 8 10.96 16.28 23.29
N ARG A 9 10.17 16.83 22.36
CA ARG A 9 9.16 16.03 21.62
C ARG A 9 9.57 15.57 20.22
N GLY A 10 10.76 15.96 19.74
CA GLY A 10 11.30 15.55 18.45
C GLY A 10 12.11 14.25 18.48
N PHE A 11 12.38 13.68 19.65
CA PHE A 11 13.40 12.63 19.80
C PHE A 11 12.93 11.20 19.46
N CYS A 12 11.62 10.94 19.45
CA CYS A 12 11.10 9.58 19.19
C CYS A 12 10.96 9.24 17.70
N PHE A 13 10.79 10.25 16.83
CA PHE A 13 10.62 9.99 15.38
C PHE A 13 11.95 9.86 14.64
N HIS A 14 13.01 10.43 15.20
CA HIS A 14 14.35 10.40 14.60
C HIS A 14 15.08 9.05 14.79
N GLY A 15 14.76 8.32 15.86
CA GLY A 15 15.37 7.02 16.17
C GLY A 15 14.97 5.91 15.20
N ILE A 16 13.71 5.88 14.74
CA ILE A 16 13.22 4.89 13.77
C ILE A 16 13.79 5.19 12.38
N PHE A 17 13.99 6.46 12.05
CA PHE A 17 14.58 6.88 10.77
C PHE A 17 16.08 6.59 10.69
N THR A 18 16.79 6.61 11.84
CA THR A 18 18.24 6.37 11.91
C THR A 18 18.57 4.87 11.85
N LEU A 19 17.74 4.02 12.46
CA LEU A 19 17.90 2.56 12.37
C LEU A 19 17.63 2.02 10.96
N PHE A 20 16.75 2.66 10.20
CA PHE A 20 16.49 2.30 8.80
C PHE A 20 17.59 2.80 7.84
N ARG A 21 18.34 3.83 8.26
CA ARG A 21 19.45 4.40 7.47
C ARG A 21 20.73 3.59 7.53
N PHE A 22 20.92 2.79 8.59
CA PHE A 22 22.18 2.06 8.80
C PHE A 22 22.36 0.81 7.93
N ASN A 23 21.29 0.33 7.27
CA ASN A 23 21.34 -0.87 6.42
C ASN A 23 21.35 -0.56 4.91
N LEU A 24 21.50 0.71 4.52
CA LEU A 24 21.47 1.17 3.13
C LEU A 24 22.84 1.58 2.58
N GLU A 25 23.92 1.26 3.27
CA GLU A 25 25.30 1.67 2.89
C GLU A 25 25.96 0.69 1.91
N PHE A 26 25.16 -0.02 1.09
CA PHE A 26 25.67 -0.76 -0.06
C PHE A 26 25.24 -0.07 -1.36
N VAL A 27 25.73 1.16 -1.59
CA VAL A 27 25.47 1.92 -2.82
C VAL A 27 26.79 2.21 -3.54
N PRO A 28 26.90 1.85 -4.82
CA PRO A 28 28.10 2.06 -5.60
C PRO A 28 28.29 3.54 -5.97
N LYS A 29 29.51 3.98 -5.77
CA LYS A 29 30.23 5.18 -6.24
C LYS A 29 29.47 6.34 -6.92
N ARG A 30 29.68 7.49 -6.38
CA ARG A 30 29.32 8.91 -6.61
C ARG A 30 28.99 9.39 -8.05
N HIS A 31 29.48 8.75 -9.11
CA HIS A 31 29.20 9.16 -10.50
C HIS A 31 27.87 8.58 -11.02
N SER A 32 27.45 7.44 -10.49
CA SER A 32 26.18 6.79 -10.78
C SER A 32 25.00 7.55 -10.13
N GLU A 33 25.23 8.14 -8.96
CA GLU A 33 24.20 8.81 -8.16
C GLU A 33 23.65 10.09 -8.80
N LYS A 34 24.50 10.89 -9.46
CA LYS A 34 24.07 12.11 -10.16
C LYS A 34 23.27 11.77 -11.42
N ARG A 35 23.68 10.75 -12.17
CA ARG A 35 22.97 10.26 -13.35
C ARG A 35 21.63 9.65 -12.96
N PHE A 36 21.60 8.84 -11.92
CA PHE A 36 20.43 8.22 -11.33
C PHE A 36 19.43 9.27 -10.79
N ARG A 37 19.91 10.33 -10.11
CA ARG A 37 19.05 11.45 -9.68
C ARG A 37 18.48 12.26 -10.83
N MET A 38 19.21 12.43 -11.93
CA MET A 38 18.72 13.15 -13.12
C MET A 38 17.64 12.34 -13.85
N GLU A 39 17.81 11.03 -13.96
CA GLU A 39 16.83 10.14 -14.58
C GLU A 39 15.51 10.06 -13.78
N ILE A 40 15.58 10.02 -12.45
CA ILE A 40 14.40 10.06 -11.59
C ILE A 40 13.66 11.41 -11.68
N LYS A 41 14.38 12.52 -11.90
CA LYS A 41 13.79 13.85 -11.92
C LYS A 41 12.98 14.10 -13.20
N MET A 42 13.33 13.48 -14.32
CA MET A 42 12.69 13.71 -15.62
C MET A 42 11.38 12.95 -15.84
N ASN A 43 11.09 11.94 -15.03
CA ASN A 43 9.95 11.05 -15.28
C ASN A 43 8.94 11.00 -14.11
N LYS A 44 8.59 12.17 -13.56
CA LYS A 44 7.59 12.25 -12.47
C LYS A 44 6.20 12.54 -13.04
N MET A 45 5.21 11.76 -12.61
CA MET A 45 3.80 12.08 -12.86
C MET A 45 3.45 13.45 -12.29
N THR A 46 2.69 14.24 -13.03
CA THR A 46 2.18 15.52 -12.54
C THR A 46 1.20 15.29 -11.36
N PRO A 47 1.06 16.24 -10.44
CA PRO A 47 0.10 16.12 -9.34
C PRO A 47 -1.34 15.87 -9.83
N VAL A 48 -1.72 16.50 -10.92
CA VAL A 48 -3.05 16.34 -11.55
C VAL A 48 -3.26 14.90 -12.03
N THR A 49 -2.27 14.31 -12.71
CA THR A 49 -2.34 12.92 -13.16
C THR A 49 -2.42 11.95 -11.98
N LYS A 50 -1.69 12.22 -10.88
CA LYS A 50 -1.78 11.40 -9.65
C LYS A 50 -3.17 11.48 -9.03
N CYS A 51 -3.76 12.67 -8.93
CA CYS A 51 -5.12 12.84 -8.43
C CYS A 51 -6.14 12.09 -9.30
N ALA A 52 -6.04 12.21 -10.63
CA ALA A 52 -6.91 11.49 -11.56
C ALA A 52 -6.78 9.97 -11.42
N THR A 53 -5.54 9.45 -11.35
CA THR A 53 -5.29 8.00 -11.15
C THR A 53 -5.85 7.53 -9.81
N THR A 54 -5.70 8.33 -8.75
CA THR A 54 -6.24 8.01 -7.42
C THR A 54 -7.76 7.95 -7.45
N ALA A 55 -8.42 8.90 -8.14
CA ALA A 55 -9.87 8.90 -8.31
C ALA A 55 -10.36 7.64 -9.05
N VAL A 56 -9.66 7.22 -10.10
CA VAL A 56 -9.96 5.96 -10.81
C VAL A 56 -9.79 4.76 -9.88
N CYS A 57 -8.72 4.72 -9.08
CA CYS A 57 -8.52 3.64 -8.11
C CYS A 57 -9.62 3.61 -7.03
N MET A 58 -10.08 4.79 -6.56
CA MET A 58 -11.21 4.87 -5.62
C MET A 58 -12.51 4.37 -6.25
N ALA A 59 -12.79 4.71 -7.51
CA ALA A 59 -13.94 4.17 -8.24
C ALA A 59 -13.86 2.63 -8.38
N LEU A 60 -12.68 2.08 -8.66
CA LEU A 60 -12.45 0.64 -8.70
C LEU A 60 -12.65 -0.03 -7.33
N CYS A 61 -12.36 0.65 -6.22
CA CYS A 61 -12.67 0.14 -4.88
C CYS A 61 -14.17 -0.07 -4.65
N VAL A 62 -15.03 0.65 -5.36
CA VAL A 62 -16.49 0.48 -5.31
C VAL A 62 -16.97 -0.58 -6.31
N VAL A 63 -16.49 -0.50 -7.55
CA VAL A 63 -17.00 -1.34 -8.65
C VAL A 63 -16.54 -2.81 -8.50
N LEU A 64 -15.30 -3.06 -8.11
CA LEU A 64 -14.78 -4.44 -8.02
C LEU A 64 -15.52 -5.30 -6.99
N PRO A 65 -15.79 -4.84 -5.75
CA PRO A 65 -16.59 -5.61 -4.81
C PRO A 65 -17.99 -5.90 -5.33
N MET A 66 -18.63 -4.94 -6.00
CA MET A 66 -19.96 -5.14 -6.61
C MET A 66 -19.93 -6.24 -7.68
N ALA A 67 -18.92 -6.23 -8.54
CA ALA A 67 -18.75 -7.24 -9.58
C ALA A 67 -18.51 -8.66 -9.01
N VAL A 68 -17.79 -8.75 -7.89
CA VAL A 68 -17.44 -10.04 -7.25
C VAL A 68 -18.54 -10.53 -6.31
N HIS A 69 -19.51 -9.69 -5.97
CA HIS A 69 -20.62 -10.03 -5.05
C HIS A 69 -21.45 -11.24 -5.54
N SER A 70 -21.55 -11.44 -6.84
CA SER A 70 -22.26 -12.58 -7.45
C SER A 70 -21.58 -13.93 -7.20
N VAL A 71 -20.31 -13.94 -6.73
CA VAL A 71 -19.58 -15.17 -6.44
C VAL A 71 -19.69 -15.49 -4.95
N PRO A 72 -20.15 -16.69 -4.57
CA PRO A 72 -20.21 -17.09 -3.16
C PRO A 72 -18.84 -16.94 -2.48
N ASN A 73 -18.78 -16.22 -1.37
CA ASN A 73 -17.55 -15.89 -0.63
C ASN A 73 -16.46 -15.13 -1.44
N GLY A 74 -16.80 -14.61 -2.62
CA GLY A 74 -15.85 -13.90 -3.49
C GLY A 74 -15.21 -12.69 -2.83
N GLY A 75 -15.93 -11.98 -1.99
CA GLY A 75 -15.41 -10.82 -1.25
C GLY A 75 -14.25 -11.18 -0.29
N THR A 76 -14.34 -12.31 0.40
CA THR A 76 -13.31 -12.78 1.34
C THR A 76 -12.16 -13.47 0.63
N LEU A 77 -12.44 -14.27 -0.40
CA LEU A 77 -11.45 -15.03 -1.16
C LEU A 77 -10.57 -14.13 -2.05
N LEU A 78 -11.17 -13.18 -2.75
CA LEU A 78 -10.48 -12.34 -3.73
C LEU A 78 -10.01 -11.01 -3.16
N SER A 79 -10.63 -10.56 -2.06
CA SER A 79 -10.34 -9.24 -1.44
C SER A 79 -10.18 -8.12 -2.49
N PRO A 80 -11.21 -7.89 -3.34
CA PRO A 80 -11.07 -7.09 -4.57
C PRO A 80 -10.69 -5.63 -4.31
N MET A 81 -11.05 -5.07 -3.17
CA MET A 81 -10.69 -3.70 -2.78
C MET A 81 -9.20 -3.48 -2.57
N HIS A 82 -8.46 -4.54 -2.21
CA HIS A 82 -7.02 -4.43 -1.95
C HIS A 82 -6.23 -4.11 -3.22
N LEU A 83 -6.66 -4.64 -4.38
CA LEU A 83 -5.98 -4.45 -5.66
C LEU A 83 -5.82 -2.97 -6.05
N PRO A 84 -6.91 -2.15 -6.11
CA PRO A 84 -6.77 -0.75 -6.51
C PRO A 84 -6.03 0.10 -5.47
N VAL A 85 -6.11 -0.21 -4.18
CA VAL A 85 -5.38 0.53 -3.14
C VAL A 85 -3.88 0.28 -3.23
N LEU A 86 -3.47 -1.00 -3.35
CA LEU A 86 -2.07 -1.36 -3.55
C LEU A 86 -1.51 -0.76 -4.84
N LEU A 87 -2.29 -0.83 -5.94
CA LEU A 87 -1.90 -0.26 -7.23
C LEU A 87 -1.75 1.27 -7.13
N CYS A 88 -2.66 1.96 -6.46
CA CYS A 88 -2.57 3.40 -6.22
C CYS A 88 -1.29 3.76 -5.45
N GLY A 89 -0.96 3.02 -4.37
CA GLY A 89 0.28 3.20 -3.62
C GLY A 89 1.52 3.01 -4.49
N LEU A 90 1.55 1.95 -5.32
CA LEU A 90 2.67 1.66 -6.23
C LEU A 90 2.89 2.75 -7.28
N ILE A 91 1.83 3.34 -7.82
CA ILE A 91 1.89 4.30 -8.92
C ILE A 91 2.04 5.74 -8.44
N CYS A 92 1.15 6.17 -7.54
CA CYS A 92 1.03 7.57 -7.12
C CYS A 92 1.91 7.92 -5.92
N GLY A 93 2.31 6.90 -5.14
CA GLY A 93 3.11 7.05 -3.93
C GLY A 93 2.27 7.09 -2.65
N TRP A 94 2.96 7.19 -1.50
CA TRP A 94 2.38 6.99 -0.18
C TRP A 94 1.20 7.92 0.19
N PRO A 95 1.20 9.25 -0.12
CA PRO A 95 0.09 10.10 0.31
C PRO A 95 -1.22 9.76 -0.43
N TYR A 96 -1.11 9.44 -1.71
CA TYR A 96 -2.26 9.06 -2.54
C TYR A 96 -2.75 7.65 -2.22
N GLY A 97 -1.82 6.71 -1.98
CA GLY A 97 -2.15 5.35 -1.54
C GLY A 97 -2.85 5.34 -0.19
N LEU A 98 -2.37 6.14 0.77
CA LEU A 98 -3.02 6.31 2.07
C LEU A 98 -4.43 6.88 1.92
N ALA A 99 -4.59 7.96 1.14
CA ALA A 99 -5.89 8.57 0.89
C ALA A 99 -6.87 7.58 0.24
N CYS A 100 -6.42 6.82 -0.76
CA CYS A 100 -7.22 5.78 -1.41
C CYS A 100 -7.63 4.67 -0.43
N GLY A 101 -6.72 4.24 0.45
CA GLY A 101 -6.98 3.20 1.46
C GLY A 101 -7.93 3.65 2.57
N LEU A 102 -7.92 4.95 2.93
CA LEU A 102 -8.86 5.50 3.89
C LEU A 102 -10.25 5.72 3.29
N ILE A 103 -10.30 6.37 2.13
CA ILE A 103 -11.56 6.82 1.53
C ILE A 103 -12.25 5.69 0.75
N GLY A 104 -11.50 4.81 0.08
CA GLY A 104 -12.03 3.75 -0.78
C GLY A 104 -13.04 2.84 -0.08
N PRO A 105 -12.72 2.22 1.07
CA PRO A 105 -13.67 1.37 1.79
C PRO A 105 -14.89 2.12 2.31
N LEU A 106 -14.72 3.38 2.74
CA LEU A 106 -15.82 4.23 3.19
C LEU A 106 -16.79 4.51 2.06
N LEU A 107 -16.29 4.93 0.90
CA LEU A 107 -17.12 5.14 -0.29
C LEU A 107 -17.84 3.86 -0.72
N SER A 108 -17.13 2.72 -0.72
CA SER A 108 -17.76 1.46 -1.07
C SER A 108 -18.88 1.07 -0.10
N SER A 109 -18.65 1.24 1.20
CA SER A 109 -19.67 0.98 2.22
C SER A 109 -20.90 1.89 2.06
N MET A 110 -20.71 3.16 1.70
CA MET A 110 -21.81 4.11 1.49
C MET A 110 -22.60 3.83 0.21
N VAL A 111 -21.94 3.40 -0.87
CA VAL A 111 -22.56 3.21 -2.18
C VAL A 111 -23.16 1.81 -2.34
N SER A 112 -22.42 0.78 -1.94
CA SER A 112 -22.80 -0.63 -2.13
C SER A 112 -23.26 -1.34 -0.86
N GLY A 113 -23.19 -0.68 0.31
CA GLY A 113 -23.45 -1.32 1.60
C GLY A 113 -22.37 -2.34 2.01
N MET A 114 -21.29 -2.47 1.22
CA MET A 114 -20.21 -3.43 1.49
C MET A 114 -18.85 -2.76 1.57
N PRO A 115 -18.05 -3.04 2.59
CA PRO A 115 -18.34 -3.86 3.78
C PRO A 115 -19.43 -3.23 4.67
N PRO A 116 -20.17 -4.05 5.48
CA PRO A 116 -21.21 -3.51 6.35
C PRO A 116 -20.62 -2.52 7.35
N MET A 117 -21.37 -1.44 7.61
CA MET A 117 -20.96 -0.43 8.59
C MET A 117 -20.85 -1.07 9.97
N GLY A 118 -19.67 -1.01 10.56
CA GLY A 118 -19.39 -1.60 11.87
C GLY A 118 -17.92 -1.86 12.09
N PRO A 119 -17.57 -2.67 13.08
CA PRO A 119 -16.18 -2.97 13.42
C PRO A 119 -15.38 -3.57 12.25
N ILE A 120 -16.05 -4.29 11.33
CA ILE A 120 -15.43 -4.85 10.12
C ILE A 120 -14.91 -3.75 9.22
N LEU A 121 -15.70 -2.69 9.00
CA LEU A 121 -15.31 -1.55 8.19
C LEU A 121 -14.08 -0.83 8.76
N TYR A 122 -14.07 -0.55 10.07
CA TYR A 122 -12.95 0.15 10.71
C TYR A 122 -11.64 -0.64 10.60
N GLY A 123 -11.68 -1.94 10.86
CA GLY A 123 -10.50 -2.81 10.68
C GLY A 123 -10.00 -2.81 9.23
N MET A 124 -10.92 -2.84 8.27
CA MET A 124 -10.60 -2.83 6.84
C MET A 124 -10.04 -1.49 6.37
N VAL A 125 -10.56 -0.37 6.86
CA VAL A 125 -10.04 0.98 6.58
C VAL A 125 -8.58 1.11 7.05
N ILE A 126 -8.28 0.67 8.29
CA ILE A 126 -6.92 0.72 8.83
C ILE A 126 -5.98 -0.19 8.03
N GLU A 127 -6.42 -1.40 7.71
CA GLU A 127 -5.64 -2.35 6.91
C GLU A 127 -5.29 -1.78 5.53
N LEU A 128 -6.28 -1.25 4.79
CA LEU A 128 -6.08 -0.69 3.46
C LEU A 128 -5.28 0.61 3.49
N ALA A 129 -5.45 1.44 4.51
CA ALA A 129 -4.64 2.64 4.71
C ALA A 129 -3.16 2.29 4.87
N VAL A 130 -2.85 1.27 5.67
CA VAL A 130 -1.48 0.78 5.86
C VAL A 130 -0.93 0.16 4.58
N TYR A 131 -1.74 -0.58 3.81
CA TYR A 131 -1.34 -1.10 2.51
C TYR A 131 -0.92 0.02 1.56
N GLY A 132 -1.78 1.03 1.37
CA GLY A 132 -1.49 2.16 0.49
C GLY A 132 -0.29 2.99 0.93
N LEU A 133 -0.14 3.18 2.26
CA LEU A 133 0.99 3.88 2.84
C LEU A 133 2.31 3.15 2.59
N ILE A 134 2.38 1.88 2.98
CA ILE A 134 3.63 1.10 2.95
C ILE A 134 4.05 0.76 1.52
N THR A 135 3.12 0.38 0.64
CA THR A 135 3.46 0.18 -0.76
C THR A 135 4.03 1.43 -1.39
N GLY A 136 3.40 2.58 -1.17
CA GLY A 136 3.86 3.84 -1.73
C GLY A 136 5.18 4.32 -1.14
N LEU A 137 5.40 4.10 0.16
CA LEU A 137 6.62 4.47 0.85
C LEU A 137 7.79 3.59 0.39
N LEU A 138 7.62 2.27 0.40
CA LEU A 138 8.67 1.34 -0.03
C LEU A 138 9.01 1.49 -1.50
N MET A 139 8.00 1.75 -2.34
CA MET A 139 8.25 2.03 -3.75
C MET A 139 9.09 3.30 -3.95
N GLN A 140 9.07 4.26 -3.01
CA GLN A 140 9.93 5.45 -3.05
C GLN A 140 11.31 5.22 -2.43
N LEU A 141 11.44 4.31 -1.47
CA LEU A 141 12.68 4.08 -0.73
C LEU A 141 13.54 2.96 -1.33
N VAL A 142 12.90 1.87 -1.76
CA VAL A 142 13.61 0.69 -2.29
C VAL A 142 13.96 0.90 -3.75
N HIS A 143 15.22 0.79 -4.10
CA HIS A 143 15.75 0.94 -5.46
C HIS A 143 16.78 -0.17 -5.73
N THR A 144 16.31 -1.38 -6.05
CA THR A 144 17.18 -2.54 -6.33
C THR A 144 17.75 -2.56 -7.74
N GLY A 145 17.30 -1.65 -8.61
CA GLY A 145 17.67 -1.63 -10.04
C GLY A 145 16.77 -2.54 -10.92
N LYS A 146 15.92 -3.37 -10.32
CA LYS A 146 14.95 -4.22 -11.03
C LYS A 146 13.54 -3.87 -10.59
N VAL A 147 12.70 -3.40 -11.50
CA VAL A 147 11.31 -3.00 -11.22
C VAL A 147 10.53 -4.13 -10.53
N ILE A 148 10.68 -5.35 -11.00
CA ILE A 148 9.98 -6.52 -10.47
C ILE A 148 10.36 -6.78 -9.00
N ALA A 149 11.66 -6.69 -8.67
CA ALA A 149 12.11 -6.89 -7.29
C ALA A 149 11.56 -5.82 -6.35
N ASP A 150 11.59 -4.55 -6.78
CA ASP A 150 11.02 -3.44 -6.00
C ASP A 150 9.52 -3.62 -5.76
N LEU A 151 8.77 -4.09 -6.78
CA LEU A 151 7.34 -4.36 -6.68
C LEU A 151 7.07 -5.46 -5.64
N TYR A 152 7.74 -6.61 -5.74
CA TYR A 152 7.52 -7.72 -4.82
C TYR A 152 7.90 -7.38 -3.38
N ILE A 153 9.03 -6.70 -3.17
CA ILE A 153 9.46 -6.26 -1.83
C ILE A 153 8.41 -5.32 -1.23
N SER A 154 7.93 -4.34 -2.02
CA SER A 154 6.93 -3.38 -1.56
C SER A 154 5.58 -4.05 -1.27
N LEU A 155 5.14 -4.99 -2.11
CA LEU A 155 3.87 -5.70 -1.95
C LEU A 155 3.90 -6.64 -0.73
N ILE A 156 4.92 -7.48 -0.61
CA ILE A 156 5.04 -8.45 0.49
C ILE A 156 5.10 -7.72 1.83
N ALA A 157 5.94 -6.69 1.93
CA ALA A 157 6.06 -5.92 3.16
C ALA A 157 4.78 -5.17 3.52
N ALA A 158 4.09 -4.59 2.54
CA ALA A 158 2.82 -3.92 2.76
C ALA A 158 1.72 -4.91 3.21
N MET A 159 1.63 -6.07 2.56
CA MET A 159 0.64 -7.10 2.90
C MET A 159 0.85 -7.65 4.31
N LEU A 160 2.09 -7.86 4.74
CA LEU A 160 2.41 -8.27 6.10
C LEU A 160 2.04 -7.18 7.12
N ALA A 161 2.50 -5.96 6.89
CA ALA A 161 2.27 -4.86 7.82
C ALA A 161 0.78 -4.49 7.94
N GLY A 162 0.05 -4.45 6.82
CA GLY A 162 -1.38 -4.14 6.85
C GLY A 162 -2.20 -5.22 7.53
N ARG A 163 -1.85 -6.50 7.37
CA ARG A 163 -2.52 -7.61 8.09
C ARG A 163 -2.28 -7.56 9.58
N ILE A 164 -1.06 -7.22 10.00
CA ILE A 164 -0.74 -7.02 11.42
C ILE A 164 -1.56 -5.83 11.96
N ALA A 165 -1.55 -4.70 11.25
CA ALA A 165 -2.28 -3.49 11.65
C ALA A 165 -3.81 -3.72 11.67
N GLY A 166 -4.37 -4.33 10.63
CA GLY A 166 -5.81 -4.67 10.55
C GLY A 166 -6.22 -5.69 11.60
N GLY A 167 -5.40 -6.69 11.86
CA GLY A 167 -5.63 -7.68 12.93
C GLY A 167 -5.60 -7.06 14.31
N LEU A 168 -4.62 -6.20 14.57
CA LEU A 168 -4.52 -5.46 15.83
C LEU A 168 -5.71 -4.52 16.01
N ALA A 169 -6.10 -3.79 14.98
CA ALA A 169 -7.27 -2.91 15.01
C ALA A 169 -8.56 -3.68 15.32
N LYS A 170 -8.76 -4.86 14.70
CA LYS A 170 -9.92 -5.71 15.03
C LYS A 170 -9.87 -6.25 16.45
N ALA A 171 -8.70 -6.65 16.93
CA ALA A 171 -8.55 -7.11 18.31
C ALA A 171 -8.89 -6.03 19.34
N LEU A 172 -8.50 -4.78 19.07
CA LEU A 172 -8.80 -3.63 19.93
C LEU A 172 -10.29 -3.24 19.89
N VAL A 173 -10.94 -3.35 18.74
CA VAL A 173 -12.34 -2.90 18.55
C VAL A 173 -13.35 -3.98 18.95
N PHE A 174 -13.04 -5.28 18.72
CA PHE A 174 -13.96 -6.40 18.99
C PHE A 174 -13.85 -7.00 20.37
N SER A 175 -13.03 -6.39 21.25
CA SER A 175 -12.90 -6.79 22.64
C SER A 175 -11.90 -7.90 23.00
N ALA A 176 -11.25 -7.59 24.01
CA ALA A 176 -10.38 -8.30 24.92
C ALA A 176 -10.96 -9.61 25.53
N GLY A 177 -11.60 -10.48 24.79
CA GLY A 177 -12.10 -11.70 25.41
C GLY A 177 -12.29 -12.91 24.51
N SER A 178 -12.62 -12.70 23.24
CA SER A 178 -12.95 -13.80 22.34
C SER A 178 -12.09 -13.90 21.08
N TYR A 179 -11.25 -12.90 20.81
CA TYR A 179 -10.41 -12.88 19.61
C TYR A 179 -9.04 -13.53 19.87
N THR A 180 -8.98 -14.83 19.67
CA THR A 180 -7.76 -15.61 19.89
C THR A 180 -6.75 -15.39 18.76
N LEU A 181 -5.45 -15.36 19.09
CA LEU A 181 -4.37 -15.29 18.10
C LEU A 181 -4.50 -16.33 16.99
N LYS A 182 -5.00 -17.53 17.34
CA LYS A 182 -5.27 -18.61 16.39
C LYS A 182 -6.39 -18.25 15.40
N ALA A 183 -7.47 -17.64 15.86
CA ALA A 183 -8.57 -17.18 15.01
C ALA A 183 -8.11 -16.06 14.07
N TRP A 184 -7.26 -15.14 14.55
CA TRP A 184 -6.65 -14.11 13.72
C TRP A 184 -5.75 -14.71 12.63
N ALA A 185 -4.83 -15.61 13.00
CA ALA A 185 -3.90 -16.21 12.05
C ALA A 185 -4.65 -17.01 10.96
N THR A 186 -5.69 -17.79 11.32
CA THR A 186 -6.50 -18.51 10.35
C THR A 186 -7.27 -17.58 9.42
N ALA A 187 -7.91 -16.55 9.94
CA ALA A 187 -8.70 -15.61 9.13
C ALA A 187 -7.84 -14.80 8.16
N TYR A 188 -6.68 -14.29 8.63
CA TYR A 188 -5.85 -13.38 7.86
C TYR A 188 -4.83 -14.05 6.95
N PHE A 189 -4.38 -15.25 7.28
CA PHE A 189 -3.36 -15.95 6.49
C PHE A 189 -3.93 -17.14 5.75
N VAL A 190 -4.72 -17.99 6.38
CA VAL A 190 -5.22 -19.22 5.74
C VAL A 190 -6.38 -18.93 4.79
N SER A 191 -7.43 -18.26 5.28
CA SER A 191 -8.64 -17.99 4.47
C SER A 191 -8.40 -17.03 3.32
N SER A 192 -7.40 -16.14 3.43
CA SER A 192 -7.09 -15.14 2.41
C SER A 192 -5.90 -15.50 1.52
N LEU A 193 -5.31 -16.69 1.68
CA LEU A 193 -4.22 -17.19 0.82
C LEU A 193 -4.53 -17.07 -0.68
N PRO A 194 -5.70 -17.47 -1.20
CA PRO A 194 -6.02 -17.33 -2.62
C PRO A 194 -5.94 -15.88 -3.08
N GLY A 195 -6.50 -14.96 -2.29
CA GLY A 195 -6.45 -13.52 -2.58
C GLY A 195 -5.03 -12.97 -2.60
N ILE A 196 -4.17 -13.39 -1.66
CA ILE A 196 -2.76 -12.98 -1.62
C ILE A 196 -2.03 -13.42 -2.90
N LEU A 197 -2.19 -14.66 -3.30
CA LEU A 197 -1.54 -15.22 -4.49
C LEU A 197 -1.99 -14.49 -5.76
N ILE A 198 -3.30 -14.25 -5.89
CA ILE A 198 -3.85 -13.49 -7.03
C ILE A 198 -3.29 -12.07 -7.04
N GLN A 199 -3.23 -11.39 -5.91
CA GLN A 199 -2.70 -10.02 -5.81
C GLN A 199 -1.21 -9.97 -6.16
N LEU A 200 -0.40 -10.90 -5.67
CA LEU A 200 1.03 -10.98 -5.95
C LEU A 200 1.32 -11.28 -7.43
N LEU A 201 0.42 -12.00 -8.11
CA LEU A 201 0.57 -12.28 -9.54
C LEU A 201 0.03 -11.12 -10.39
N LEU A 202 -1.15 -10.62 -10.05
CA LEU A 202 -1.88 -9.65 -10.88
C LEU A 202 -1.30 -8.24 -10.80
N LEU A 203 -0.88 -7.78 -9.61
CA LEU A 203 -0.37 -6.40 -9.44
C LEU A 203 0.92 -6.12 -10.22
N PRO A 204 1.95 -6.97 -10.22
CA PRO A 204 3.12 -6.75 -11.07
C PRO A 204 2.78 -6.77 -12.55
N VAL A 205 1.87 -7.64 -12.99
CA VAL A 205 1.43 -7.71 -14.38
C VAL A 205 0.71 -6.42 -14.78
N LEU A 206 -0.25 -5.95 -13.96
CA LEU A 206 -0.96 -4.69 -14.19
C LEU A 206 -0.01 -3.49 -14.20
N TYR A 207 0.90 -3.41 -13.24
CA TYR A 207 1.89 -2.33 -13.19
C TYR A 207 2.76 -2.30 -14.46
N MET A 208 3.27 -3.46 -14.89
CA MET A 208 4.06 -3.56 -16.11
C MET A 208 3.26 -3.27 -17.39
N ALA A 209 1.98 -3.69 -17.44
CA ALA A 209 1.08 -3.38 -18.54
C ALA A 209 0.83 -1.87 -18.66
N LEU A 210 0.55 -1.19 -17.53
CA LEU A 210 0.37 0.26 -17.48
C LEU A 210 1.66 1.01 -17.88
N GLN A 211 2.82 0.49 -17.48
CA GLN A 211 4.11 1.05 -17.88
C GLN A 211 4.37 0.87 -19.39
N ARG A 212 4.04 -0.30 -19.96
CA ARG A 212 4.14 -0.54 -21.41
C ARG A 212 3.17 0.33 -22.20
N ALA A 213 1.96 0.55 -21.70
CA ALA A 213 0.97 1.44 -22.27
C ALA A 213 1.34 2.93 -22.12
N ARG A 214 2.49 3.26 -21.51
CA ARG A 214 2.96 4.64 -21.23
C ARG A 214 2.01 5.47 -20.37
N LEU A 215 1.10 4.82 -19.65
CA LEU A 215 0.18 5.50 -18.72
C LEU A 215 0.88 5.89 -17.42
N ILE A 216 1.93 5.15 -17.06
CA ILE A 216 2.79 5.46 -15.91
C ILE A 216 4.25 5.58 -16.37
N PRO A 217 5.03 6.47 -15.72
CA PRO A 217 6.43 6.67 -16.07
C PRO A 217 7.26 5.41 -15.82
N ALA A 218 8.23 5.16 -16.68
CA ALA A 218 9.18 4.07 -16.48
C ALA A 218 10.03 4.35 -15.23
N ARG A 219 10.11 3.37 -14.32
CA ARG A 219 10.90 3.49 -13.08
C ARG A 219 12.42 3.49 -13.35
N TYR A 220 12.84 2.64 -14.25
CA TYR A 220 14.22 2.55 -14.71
C TYR A 220 14.25 2.67 -16.23
N ILE A 221 15.06 3.58 -16.73
CA ILE A 221 15.32 3.71 -18.17
C ILE A 221 16.41 2.71 -18.50
N LYS A 222 16.12 1.74 -19.37
CA LYS A 222 17.18 0.88 -19.93
C LYS A 222 18.12 1.79 -20.71
N ALA A 223 19.36 1.93 -20.26
CA ALA A 223 20.42 2.47 -21.08
C ALA A 223 20.53 1.55 -22.32
N LYS A 224 20.36 2.15 -23.49
CA LYS A 224 20.58 1.50 -24.79
C LYS A 224 22.07 1.37 -25.02
#